data_8370791da62c0da2f075a1feaa840b20
#
_entry.id   8370791da62c0da2f075a1feaa840b20
#
_cell.length_a   1.000
_cell.length_b   1.000
_cell.length_c   1.000
_cell.angle_alpha   90.00
_cell.angle_beta   90.00
_cell.angle_gamma   90.00
#
_symmetry.space_group_name_H-M   'P 1'
#
loop_
_entity.id
_entity.type
_entity.pdbx_description
1 polymer ?
#
loop_
_entity_poly.entity_id
_entity_poly.type
_entity_poly.pdbx_seq_one_letter_code
_entity_poly.pdbx_strand_id
1 'polypeptide(L)'
;MGGSAAGDAAIASKHGEIDRLVLLGAAPNGPAEKLKSRTLFIVARDDANEGGPRLPGIRAQYEKAPQPKELIILEGSAHAQFLFQTDQGERVMREILRFLSAP
;
A
#
# COMPACT_ATOMS: atom_id res chain seq x y z
N MET A 1 -8.00 -7.69 -3.43
CA MET A 1 -7.46 -8.92 -4.05
C MET A 1 -6.17 -8.66 -4.81
N GLY A 2 -6.17 -7.73 -5.76
CA GLY A 2 -4.99 -7.47 -6.58
C GLY A 2 -3.79 -6.88 -5.83
N GLY A 3 -4.02 -6.19 -4.71
CA GLY A 3 -2.94 -5.51 -3.99
C GLY A 3 -1.90 -6.44 -3.38
N SER A 4 -2.33 -7.54 -2.76
CA SER A 4 -1.40 -8.51 -2.19
C SER A 4 -0.60 -9.22 -3.30
N ALA A 5 -1.26 -9.52 -4.42
CA ALA A 5 -0.59 -10.13 -5.56
C ALA A 5 0.46 -9.18 -6.15
N ALA A 6 0.17 -7.88 -6.23
CA ALA A 6 1.13 -6.88 -6.71
C ALA A 6 2.33 -6.81 -5.78
N GLY A 7 2.10 -6.84 -4.46
CA GLY A 7 3.19 -6.83 -3.48
C GLY A 7 4.07 -8.07 -3.61
N ASP A 8 3.46 -9.24 -3.78
CA ASP A 8 4.22 -10.49 -3.94
C ASP A 8 5.00 -10.51 -5.26
N ALA A 9 4.41 -9.94 -6.33
CA ALA A 9 5.13 -9.81 -7.60
C ALA A 9 6.35 -8.89 -7.45
N ALA A 10 6.22 -7.81 -6.69
CA ALA A 10 7.33 -6.91 -6.44
C ALA A 10 8.45 -7.59 -5.65
N ILE A 11 8.10 -8.44 -4.67
CA ILE A 11 9.09 -9.21 -3.92
C ILE A 11 9.85 -10.16 -4.86
N ALA A 12 9.13 -10.80 -5.78
CA ALA A 12 9.72 -11.74 -6.72
C ALA A 12 10.51 -11.08 -7.85
N SER A 13 10.34 -9.77 -8.06
CA SER A 13 10.98 -9.06 -9.15
C SER A 13 12.49 -8.90 -8.92
N LYS A 14 13.19 -8.61 -10.00
CA LYS A 14 14.63 -8.27 -9.93
C LYS A 14 14.75 -6.81 -9.51
N HIS A 15 15.88 -6.48 -8.88
CA HIS A 15 16.17 -5.12 -8.48
C HIS A 15 16.08 -4.17 -9.70
N GLY A 16 15.35 -3.09 -9.55
CA GLY A 16 15.16 -2.10 -10.61
C GLY A 16 14.03 -2.40 -11.60
N GLU A 17 13.44 -3.61 -11.53
CA GLU A 17 12.36 -4.00 -12.42
C GLU A 17 11.05 -3.29 -12.11
N ILE A 18 10.79 -3.06 -10.82
CA ILE A 18 9.66 -2.28 -10.32
C ILE A 18 10.23 -1.22 -9.39
N ASP A 19 10.24 0.04 -9.84
CA ASP A 19 10.82 1.12 -9.05
C ASP A 19 9.90 1.62 -7.94
N ARG A 20 8.60 1.73 -8.24
CA ARG A 20 7.62 2.28 -7.30
C ARG A 20 6.40 1.39 -7.25
N LEU A 21 5.87 1.21 -6.06
CA LEU A 21 4.72 0.35 -5.80
C LEU A 21 3.75 1.10 -4.91
N VAL A 22 2.47 1.14 -5.31
CA VAL A 22 1.40 1.71 -4.49
C VAL A 22 0.43 0.59 -4.12
N LEU A 23 0.20 0.42 -2.83
CA LEU A 23 -0.69 -0.62 -2.31
C LEU A 23 -1.88 0.04 -1.59
N LEU A 24 -3.08 -0.21 -2.08
CA LEU A 24 -4.32 0.37 -1.55
C LEU A 24 -5.04 -0.67 -0.71
N GLY A 25 -5.01 -0.51 0.61
CA GLY A 25 -5.68 -1.41 1.54
C GLY A 25 -5.10 -2.82 1.53
N ALA A 26 -3.81 -2.98 1.22
CA ALA A 26 -3.20 -4.28 1.07
C ALA A 26 -1.72 -4.24 1.43
N ALA A 27 -1.16 -5.42 1.62
CA ALA A 27 0.28 -5.63 1.80
C ALA A 27 0.64 -6.95 1.13
N PRO A 28 1.92 -7.21 0.83
CA PRO A 28 2.30 -8.51 0.29
C PRO A 28 2.00 -9.63 1.30
N ASN A 29 1.75 -10.82 0.82
CA ASN A 29 1.63 -11.99 1.67
C ASN A 29 3.02 -12.51 2.09
N GLY A 30 4.01 -12.31 1.23
CA GLY A 30 5.39 -12.68 1.50
C GLY A 30 6.11 -11.65 2.39
N PRO A 31 7.41 -11.85 2.63
CA PRO A 31 8.17 -10.98 3.54
C PRO A 31 8.41 -9.60 2.93
N ALA A 32 7.85 -8.57 3.53
CA ALA A 32 7.95 -7.20 3.04
C ALA A 32 9.40 -6.68 3.04
N GLU A 33 10.25 -7.24 3.90
CA GLU A 33 11.67 -6.86 3.92
C GLU A 33 12.40 -7.19 2.62
N LYS A 34 11.81 -8.03 1.76
CA LYS A 34 12.37 -8.36 0.46
C LYS A 34 11.88 -7.47 -0.68
N LEU A 35 11.04 -6.48 -0.37
CA LEU A 35 10.64 -5.49 -1.37
C LEU A 35 11.85 -4.69 -1.83
N LYS A 36 11.92 -4.42 -3.12
CA LYS A 36 13.02 -3.67 -3.73
C LYS A 36 12.55 -2.33 -4.28
N SER A 37 11.26 -2.09 -4.24
CA SER A 37 10.62 -0.89 -4.76
C SER A 37 10.45 0.15 -3.66
N ARG A 38 10.41 1.43 -4.03
CA ARG A 38 9.86 2.46 -3.16
C ARG A 38 8.38 2.14 -3.03
N THR A 39 7.88 2.06 -1.81
CA THR A 39 6.52 1.58 -1.58
C THR A 39 5.68 2.59 -0.81
N LEU A 40 4.49 2.86 -1.32
CA LEU A 40 3.48 3.68 -0.65
C LEU A 40 2.32 2.77 -0.25
N PHE A 41 2.05 2.69 1.04
CA PHE A 41 0.89 1.98 1.59
C PHE A 41 -0.19 3.00 1.92
N ILE A 42 -1.39 2.80 1.41
CA ILE A 42 -2.56 3.63 1.75
C ILE A 42 -3.67 2.73 2.25
N VAL A 43 -4.21 3.02 3.42
CA VAL A 43 -5.26 2.20 4.01
C VAL A 43 -6.20 3.08 4.82
N ALA A 44 -7.50 2.78 4.79
CA ALA A 44 -8.47 3.43 5.67
C ALA A 44 -8.37 2.79 7.06
N ARG A 45 -8.48 3.60 8.10
CA ARG A 45 -8.32 3.17 9.49
C ARG A 45 -9.21 2.00 9.85
N ASP A 46 -10.46 2.04 9.41
CA ASP A 46 -11.47 1.06 9.77
C ASP A 46 -11.73 0.02 8.68
N ASP A 47 -10.86 -0.05 7.67
CA ASP A 47 -10.95 -1.08 6.64
C ASP A 47 -10.77 -2.46 7.28
N ALA A 48 -11.73 -3.35 7.06
CA ALA A 48 -11.74 -4.66 7.67
C ALA A 48 -12.26 -5.72 6.71
N ASN A 49 -11.89 -6.96 6.95
CA ASN A 49 -12.43 -8.11 6.26
C ASN A 49 -12.95 -9.13 7.30
N GLU A 50 -13.26 -10.34 6.86
CA GLU A 50 -13.76 -11.40 7.74
C GLU A 50 -12.79 -11.75 8.86
N GLY A 51 -11.50 -11.55 8.62
CA GLY A 51 -10.45 -11.79 9.62
C GLY A 51 -10.21 -10.63 10.57
N GLY A 52 -10.93 -9.50 10.40
CA GLY A 52 -10.80 -8.33 11.26
C GLY A 52 -10.18 -7.13 10.54
N PRO A 53 -9.74 -6.11 11.30
CA PRO A 53 -9.15 -4.90 10.72
C PRO A 53 -7.89 -5.21 9.92
N ARG A 54 -7.73 -4.52 8.79
CA ARG A 54 -6.56 -4.71 7.91
C ARG A 54 -5.33 -3.93 8.40
N LEU A 55 -5.56 -2.81 9.09
CA LEU A 55 -4.46 -1.90 9.43
C LEU A 55 -3.32 -2.55 10.23
N PRO A 56 -3.59 -3.36 11.28
CA PRO A 56 -2.48 -3.94 12.02
C PRO A 56 -1.54 -4.80 11.17
N GLY A 57 -2.09 -5.61 10.27
CA GLY A 57 -1.28 -6.44 9.38
C GLY A 57 -0.51 -5.63 8.36
N ILE A 58 -1.15 -4.61 7.79
CA ILE A 58 -0.50 -3.72 6.82
C ILE A 58 0.62 -2.93 7.51
N ARG A 59 0.37 -2.43 8.71
CA ARG A 59 1.38 -1.70 9.47
C ARG A 59 2.58 -2.59 9.79
N ALA A 60 2.35 -3.84 10.16
CA ALA A 60 3.43 -4.78 10.45
C ALA A 60 4.32 -4.99 9.23
N GLN A 61 3.72 -5.15 8.04
CA GLN A 61 4.47 -5.30 6.81
C GLN A 61 5.19 -4.00 6.44
N TYR A 62 4.53 -2.84 6.64
CA TYR A 62 5.16 -1.56 6.41
C TYR A 62 6.43 -1.40 7.25
N GLU A 63 6.39 -1.79 8.53
CA GLU A 63 7.55 -1.66 9.39
C GLU A 63 8.73 -2.51 8.92
N LYS A 64 8.45 -3.66 8.31
CA LYS A 64 9.48 -4.55 7.76
C LYS A 64 10.02 -4.10 6.41
N ALA A 65 9.24 -3.31 5.67
CA ALA A 65 9.65 -2.88 4.33
C ALA A 65 10.87 -1.97 4.41
N PRO A 66 11.78 -2.06 3.42
CA PRO A 66 12.96 -1.18 3.42
C PRO A 66 12.61 0.23 2.99
N GLN A 67 13.44 1.18 3.39
CA GLN A 67 13.34 2.56 2.93
C GLN A 67 13.73 2.66 1.45
N PRO A 68 13.16 3.60 0.69
CA PRO A 68 12.15 4.58 1.11
C PRO A 68 10.75 3.97 1.08
N LYS A 69 9.95 4.32 2.08
CA LYS A 69 8.58 3.82 2.24
C LYS A 69 7.71 4.89 2.87
N GLU A 70 6.40 4.83 2.61
CA GLU A 70 5.43 5.74 3.23
C GLU A 70 4.17 4.97 3.58
N LEU A 71 3.50 5.40 4.64
CA LEU A 71 2.21 4.86 5.06
C LEU A 71 1.25 6.03 5.27
N ILE A 72 0.12 5.99 4.58
CA ILE A 72 -0.94 6.99 4.74
C ILE A 72 -2.18 6.28 5.27
N ILE A 73 -2.68 6.74 6.43
CA ILE A 73 -3.88 6.19 7.06
C ILE A 73 -4.99 7.21 6.87
N LEU A 74 -6.05 6.81 6.17
CA LEU A 74 -7.20 7.66 5.90
C LEU A 74 -8.32 7.36 6.88
N GLU A 75 -9.22 8.32 7.07
CA GLU A 75 -10.41 8.10 7.87
C GLU A 75 -11.41 7.23 7.10
N GLY A 76 -12.22 6.47 7.83
CA GLY A 76 -13.29 5.66 7.26
C GLY A 76 -12.90 4.22 7.04
N SER A 77 -13.74 3.52 6.28
CA SER A 77 -13.63 2.07 6.11
C SER A 77 -13.56 1.63 4.64
N ALA A 78 -13.43 2.55 3.69
CA ALA A 78 -13.37 2.20 2.27
C ALA A 78 -12.13 1.37 1.96
N HIS A 79 -12.30 0.38 1.08
CA HIS A 79 -11.23 -0.54 0.71
C HIS A 79 -10.81 -0.35 -0.75
N ALA A 80 -9.52 -0.33 -1.00
CA ALA A 80 -8.91 -0.34 -2.33
C ALA A 80 -9.48 0.78 -3.22
N GLN A 81 -10.02 0.45 -4.39
CA GLN A 81 -10.52 1.44 -5.34
C GLN A 81 -11.67 2.30 -4.78
N PHE A 82 -12.37 1.83 -3.76
CA PHE A 82 -13.44 2.61 -3.14
C PHE A 82 -12.92 3.82 -2.39
N LEU A 83 -11.65 3.88 -2.09
CA LEU A 83 -11.02 5.08 -1.50
C LEU A 83 -11.21 6.30 -2.39
N PHE A 84 -11.23 6.13 -3.71
CA PHE A 84 -11.43 7.23 -4.65
C PHE A 84 -12.86 7.76 -4.67
N GLN A 85 -13.81 7.00 -4.14
CA GLN A 85 -15.22 7.38 -4.09
C GLN A 85 -15.60 8.08 -2.77
N THR A 86 -14.65 8.20 -1.86
CA THR A 86 -14.85 8.92 -0.60
C THR A 86 -14.58 10.41 -0.79
N ASP A 87 -14.88 11.21 0.22
CA ASP A 87 -14.52 12.62 0.25
C ASP A 87 -13.01 12.84 0.28
N GLN A 88 -12.23 11.79 0.50
CA GLN A 88 -10.77 11.83 0.51
C GLN A 88 -10.17 11.39 -0.85
N GLY A 89 -11.01 11.10 -1.84
CA GLY A 89 -10.54 10.60 -3.14
C GLY A 89 -9.53 11.51 -3.82
N GLU A 90 -9.75 12.83 -3.77
CA GLU A 90 -8.81 13.79 -4.35
C GLU A 90 -7.46 13.76 -3.64
N ARG A 91 -7.48 13.63 -2.32
CA ARG A 91 -6.24 13.52 -1.54
C ARG A 91 -5.49 12.24 -1.91
N VAL A 92 -6.20 11.12 -2.04
CA VAL A 92 -5.59 9.85 -2.43
C VAL A 92 -4.88 9.97 -3.77
N MET A 93 -5.58 10.53 -4.76
CA MET A 93 -4.98 10.72 -6.09
C MET A 93 -3.77 11.63 -6.03
N ARG A 94 -3.85 12.74 -5.30
CA ARG A 94 -2.75 13.69 -5.16
C ARG A 94 -1.52 13.03 -4.53
N GLU A 95 -1.73 12.21 -3.50
CA GLU A 95 -0.64 11.52 -2.83
C GLU A 95 0.01 10.48 -3.73
N ILE A 96 -0.78 9.75 -4.52
CA ILE A 96 -0.26 8.79 -5.48
C ILE A 96 0.59 9.50 -6.54
N LEU A 97 0.05 10.59 -7.12
CA LEU A 97 0.77 11.35 -8.14
C LEU A 97 2.07 11.94 -7.58
N ARG A 98 2.03 12.46 -6.37
CA ARG A 98 3.23 12.98 -5.71
C ARG A 98 4.28 11.88 -5.57
N PHE A 99 3.87 10.71 -5.10
CA PHE A 99 4.77 9.59 -4.89
C PHE A 99 5.39 9.11 -6.20
N LEU A 100 4.57 8.99 -7.25
CA LEU A 100 5.04 8.51 -8.55
C LEU A 100 5.94 9.52 -9.25
N SER A 101 5.83 10.81 -8.92
CA SER A 101 6.60 11.89 -9.55
C SER A 101 7.85 12.27 -8.76
N ALA A 102 8.02 11.77 -7.55
CA ALA A 102 9.17 12.12 -6.71
C ALA A 102 10.47 11.57 -7.30
N PRO A 103 11.57 12.34 -7.24
CA PRO A 103 12.85 11.85 -7.74
C PRO A 103 13.39 10.70 -6.91
#